data_304f8812981e91d3a175e49c94cb375f
#
_entry.id   304f8812981e91d3a175e49c94cb375f
#
_cell.length_a   1.000
_cell.length_b   1.000
_cell.length_c   1.000
_cell.angle_alpha   90.00
_cell.angle_beta   90.00
_cell.angle_gamma   90.00
#
_symmetry.space_group_name_H-M   'P 1'
#
loop_
_entity.id
_entity.type
_entity.pdbx_description
1 polymer ?
#
loop_
_entity_poly.entity_id
_entity_poly.type
_entity_poly.pdbx_seq_one_letter_code
_entity_poly.pdbx_strand_id
1 'polypeptide(L)'
;VATAAALLTGCGPHYVVLHPVGPVAKSELHAVEMASIPMAAVFLFVVTLFVIAVLRFRDRPGNTAPYLPDWEGSRRLEIVWFAIPILIIAFIAIPTVRTTFALDRLPPAQDPLVVDVTSLDWKWLFQYPSAQIATVDYLKVPTGRPILFELTANGPMNTFWLPQLGGMEYTMPGRLLPLWLQVDKPGQYWGRSGNFSGVGFAHMQFHLDAVSPAAFTAWVAGVRQGDPPMTAADYQGLLKPAVVGVETYSGYPAGSFPTATHGFTLAGGMYTYPPSS
;
A
#
# COMPACT_ATOMS: atom_id res chain seq x y z
N VAL A 1 9.64 26.91 24.40
CA VAL A 1 8.92 25.62 24.46
C VAL A 1 7.63 25.71 23.66
N ALA A 2 6.85 26.80 23.77
CA ALA A 2 5.60 27.00 23.03
C ALA A 2 5.80 27.08 21.50
N THR A 3 6.89 27.67 21.02
CA THR A 3 7.23 27.79 19.60
C THR A 3 7.63 26.46 18.95
N ALA A 4 8.24 25.53 19.71
CA ALA A 4 8.57 24.20 19.22
C ALA A 4 7.31 23.31 19.08
N ALA A 5 6.32 23.47 19.93
CA ALA A 5 5.05 22.76 19.82
C ALA A 5 4.21 23.22 18.62
N ALA A 6 4.29 24.50 18.23
CA ALA A 6 3.59 25.03 17.05
C ALA A 6 4.17 24.54 15.72
N LEU A 7 5.44 24.13 15.68
CA LEU A 7 6.08 23.54 14.48
C LEU A 7 5.71 22.07 14.28
N LEU A 8 5.11 21.41 15.28
CA LEU A 8 4.62 20.03 15.19
C LEU A 8 3.15 19.94 14.75
N THR A 9 2.43 21.07 14.66
CA THR A 9 1.11 21.13 14.05
C THR A 9 1.25 21.23 12.52
N GLY A 10 1.91 20.27 11.93
CA GLY A 10 1.92 20.09 10.49
C GLY A 10 0.53 19.76 9.98
N CYS A 11 0.25 20.20 8.77
CA CYS A 11 -0.98 20.13 8.01
C CYS A 11 -1.91 18.96 8.32
N GLY A 12 -3.01 19.22 9.01
CA GLY A 12 -4.25 18.44 9.00
C GLY A 12 -4.21 17.02 9.60
N PRO A 13 -5.28 16.62 10.29
CA PRO A 13 -5.31 15.42 11.15
C PRO A 13 -5.54 14.09 10.40
N HIS A 14 -5.37 13.99 9.09
CA HIS A 14 -5.79 12.81 8.33
C HIS A 14 -4.63 12.02 7.74
N TYR A 15 -3.79 11.47 8.60
CA TYR A 15 -2.89 10.39 8.19
C TYR A 15 -3.71 9.11 8.01
N VAL A 16 -4.34 8.96 6.85
CA VAL A 16 -5.25 7.84 6.53
C VAL A 16 -4.62 6.46 6.76
N VAL A 17 -3.31 6.34 6.57
CA VAL A 17 -2.54 5.11 6.82
C VAL A 17 -2.55 4.70 8.31
N LEU A 18 -2.70 5.66 9.23
CA LEU A 18 -2.79 5.38 10.68
C LEU A 18 -4.20 4.97 11.12
N HIS A 19 -5.17 4.92 10.20
CA HIS A 19 -6.55 4.51 10.46
C HIS A 19 -6.93 3.28 9.60
N PRO A 20 -6.32 2.12 9.87
CA PRO A 20 -6.52 0.90 9.09
C PRO A 20 -7.95 0.39 9.22
N VAL A 21 -8.53 -0.06 8.11
CA VAL A 21 -9.91 -0.59 8.06
C VAL A 21 -9.98 -2.07 7.66
N GLY A 22 -8.83 -2.69 7.40
CA GLY A 22 -8.72 -4.09 7.04
C GLY A 22 -7.60 -4.82 7.80
N PRO A 23 -7.54 -6.16 7.74
CA PRO A 23 -6.55 -6.96 8.46
C PRO A 23 -5.12 -6.73 7.95
N VAL A 24 -4.93 -6.51 6.65
CA VAL A 24 -3.62 -6.23 6.03
C VAL A 24 -3.06 -4.93 6.59
N ALA A 25 -3.80 -3.82 6.45
CA ALA A 25 -3.35 -2.52 6.95
C ALA A 25 -3.15 -2.48 8.48
N LYS A 26 -3.94 -3.26 9.25
CA LYS A 26 -3.72 -3.41 10.70
C LYS A 26 -2.39 -4.09 11.01
N SER A 27 -2.04 -5.13 10.25
CA SER A 27 -0.76 -5.83 10.40
C SER A 27 0.42 -4.96 10.02
N GLU A 28 0.29 -4.17 8.96
CA GLU A 28 1.30 -3.19 8.54
C GLU A 28 1.49 -2.08 9.58
N LEU A 29 0.41 -1.51 10.10
CA LEU A 29 0.48 -0.50 11.16
C LEU A 29 1.17 -1.05 12.40
N HIS A 30 0.84 -2.28 12.83
CA HIS A 30 1.49 -2.93 13.96
C HIS A 30 3.01 -3.11 13.73
N ALA A 31 3.43 -3.47 12.52
CA ALA A 31 4.84 -3.56 12.16
C ALA A 31 5.55 -2.18 12.24
N VAL A 32 4.88 -1.11 11.78
CA VAL A 32 5.38 0.27 11.89
C VAL A 32 5.52 0.70 13.35
N GLU A 33 4.50 0.46 14.17
CA GLU A 33 4.53 0.80 15.60
C GLU A 33 5.66 0.07 16.32
N MET A 34 5.81 -1.23 16.07
CA MET A 34 6.85 -2.07 16.67
C MET A 34 8.26 -1.62 16.27
N ALA A 35 8.46 -1.19 15.03
CA ALA A 35 9.75 -0.66 14.56
C ALA A 35 10.01 0.76 15.09
N SER A 36 8.98 1.58 15.27
CA SER A 36 9.11 2.99 15.67
C SER A 36 9.63 3.14 17.11
N ILE A 37 9.26 2.23 18.01
CA ILE A 37 9.67 2.29 19.43
C ILE A 37 11.20 2.21 19.59
N PRO A 38 11.90 1.17 19.12
CA PRO A 38 13.36 1.10 19.23
C PRO A 38 14.06 2.19 18.42
N MET A 39 13.52 2.61 17.27
CA MET A 39 14.06 3.71 16.49
C MET A 39 14.00 5.03 17.25
N ALA A 40 12.88 5.34 17.90
CA ALA A 40 12.75 6.52 18.75
C ALA A 40 13.72 6.46 19.95
N ALA A 41 13.88 5.30 20.59
CA ALA A 41 14.82 5.13 21.69
C ALA A 41 16.28 5.40 21.26
N VAL A 42 16.70 4.87 20.11
CA VAL A 42 18.04 5.12 19.54
C VAL A 42 18.21 6.61 19.21
N PHE A 43 17.23 7.22 18.58
CA PHE A 43 17.28 8.65 18.24
C PHE A 43 17.44 9.52 19.49
N LEU A 44 16.61 9.31 20.50
CA LEU A 44 16.67 10.06 21.75
C LEU A 44 18.02 9.84 22.48
N PHE A 45 18.52 8.61 22.48
CA PHE A 45 19.83 8.30 23.06
C PHE A 45 20.96 9.06 22.36
N VAL A 46 21.00 9.02 21.02
CA VAL A 46 22.03 9.72 20.23
C VAL A 46 21.94 11.24 20.42
N VAL A 47 20.72 11.81 20.36
CA VAL A 47 20.52 13.25 20.60
C VAL A 47 20.95 13.65 22.01
N THR A 48 20.64 12.84 23.01
CA THR A 48 21.06 13.09 24.40
C THR A 48 22.58 13.11 24.53
N LEU A 49 23.26 12.10 23.98
CA LEU A 49 24.74 12.06 23.99
C LEU A 49 25.35 13.26 23.25
N PHE A 50 24.76 13.60 22.09
CA PHE A 50 25.22 14.76 21.32
C PHE A 50 25.09 16.07 22.13
N VAL A 51 23.94 16.30 22.75
CA VAL A 51 23.69 17.48 23.58
C VAL A 51 24.65 17.52 24.77
N ILE A 52 24.87 16.38 25.46
CA ILE A 52 25.84 16.28 26.56
C ILE A 52 27.24 16.63 26.06
N ALA A 53 27.66 16.05 24.93
CA ALA A 53 29.00 16.32 24.36
C ALA A 53 29.19 17.81 24.04
N VAL A 54 28.23 18.42 23.35
CA VAL A 54 28.29 19.85 23.00
C VAL A 54 28.30 20.74 24.23
N LEU A 55 27.46 20.48 25.22
CA LEU A 55 27.40 21.32 26.42
C LEU A 55 28.62 21.16 27.33
N ARG A 56 29.18 19.94 27.45
CA ARG A 56 30.28 19.63 28.32
C ARG A 56 31.66 20.05 27.75
N PHE A 57 31.84 19.86 26.44
CA PHE A 57 33.17 20.06 25.79
C PHE A 57 33.24 21.33 24.93
N ARG A 58 32.22 22.18 24.95
CA ARG A 58 32.27 23.46 24.21
C ARG A 58 33.38 24.36 24.78
N ASP A 59 34.10 25.05 23.90
CA ASP A 59 35.10 26.02 24.29
C ASP A 59 34.45 27.24 24.95
N ARG A 60 34.78 27.45 26.25
CA ARG A 60 34.31 28.60 27.04
C ARG A 60 35.24 28.85 28.22
N PRO A 61 35.41 30.12 28.68
CA PRO A 61 36.15 30.42 29.85
C PRO A 61 35.70 29.59 31.08
N GLY A 62 36.63 28.95 31.78
CA GLY A 62 36.34 28.13 32.96
C GLY A 62 35.87 26.68 32.66
N ASN A 63 35.92 26.20 31.43
CA ASN A 63 35.68 24.81 31.16
C ASN A 63 36.82 23.93 31.71
N THR A 64 36.46 22.99 32.60
CA THR A 64 37.40 22.05 33.24
C THR A 64 37.35 20.64 32.63
N ALA A 65 36.67 20.46 31.47
CA ALA A 65 36.61 19.17 30.82
C ALA A 65 38.03 18.71 30.40
N PRO A 66 38.37 17.42 30.62
CA PRO A 66 39.70 16.91 30.27
C PRO A 66 39.91 16.95 28.76
N TYR A 67 41.04 17.45 28.34
CA TYR A 67 41.49 17.42 26.96
C TYR A 67 42.37 16.18 26.77
N LEU A 68 41.92 15.20 26.01
CA LEU A 68 42.57 13.91 25.76
C LEU A 68 42.78 13.71 24.25
N PRO A 69 43.75 14.37 23.60
CA PRO A 69 43.91 14.34 22.16
C PRO A 69 44.30 12.95 21.60
N ASP A 70 45.01 12.15 22.41
CA ASP A 70 45.52 10.83 22.02
C ASP A 70 44.60 9.67 22.41
N TRP A 71 43.30 9.95 22.70
CA TRP A 71 42.36 8.91 23.07
C TRP A 71 41.89 8.15 21.82
N GLU A 72 42.33 6.91 21.67
CA GLU A 72 42.06 6.06 20.51
C GLU A 72 40.75 5.21 20.61
N GLY A 73 40.02 5.32 21.70
CA GLY A 73 38.82 4.57 21.92
C GLY A 73 38.95 3.39 22.89
N SER A 74 37.91 2.56 22.95
CA SER A 74 37.83 1.41 23.82
C SER A 74 37.19 0.22 23.14
N ARG A 75 37.92 -0.91 23.05
CA ARG A 75 37.42 -2.15 22.47
C ARG A 75 36.11 -2.64 23.11
N ARG A 76 35.93 -2.43 24.41
CA ARG A 76 34.68 -2.78 25.11
C ARG A 76 33.53 -1.91 24.66
N LEU A 77 33.77 -0.63 24.44
CA LEU A 77 32.76 0.30 23.94
C LEU A 77 32.38 -0.03 22.48
N GLU A 78 33.34 -0.42 21.67
CA GLU A 78 33.10 -0.86 20.29
C GLU A 78 32.19 -2.09 20.25
N ILE A 79 32.46 -3.11 21.06
CA ILE A 79 31.63 -4.31 21.14
C ILE A 79 30.16 -3.95 21.50
N VAL A 80 29.97 -3.10 22.51
CA VAL A 80 28.66 -2.65 22.95
C VAL A 80 27.97 -1.85 21.83
N TRP A 81 28.71 -0.99 21.16
CA TRP A 81 28.21 -0.14 20.08
C TRP A 81 27.74 -0.94 18.85
N PHE A 82 28.40 -2.05 18.54
CA PHE A 82 27.96 -2.95 17.48
C PHE A 82 26.87 -3.93 17.93
N ALA A 83 26.95 -4.43 19.16
CA ALA A 83 25.99 -5.42 19.65
C ALA A 83 24.57 -4.88 19.77
N ILE A 84 24.39 -3.64 20.26
CA ILE A 84 23.07 -3.04 20.45
C ILE A 84 22.29 -2.91 19.13
N PRO A 85 22.84 -2.30 18.05
CA PRO A 85 22.16 -2.25 16.76
C PRO A 85 21.84 -3.64 16.17
N ILE A 86 22.74 -4.60 16.29
CA ILE A 86 22.51 -5.97 15.81
C ILE A 86 21.31 -6.59 16.52
N LEU A 87 21.19 -6.46 17.83
CA LEU A 87 20.04 -6.95 18.59
C LEU A 87 18.74 -6.24 18.21
N ILE A 88 18.77 -4.93 18.00
CA ILE A 88 17.61 -4.16 17.55
C ILE A 88 17.16 -4.62 16.16
N ILE A 89 18.11 -4.78 15.22
CA ILE A 89 17.81 -5.27 13.88
C ILE A 89 17.18 -6.67 13.94
N ALA A 90 17.76 -7.59 14.72
CA ALA A 90 17.21 -8.93 14.88
C ALA A 90 15.78 -8.91 15.47
N PHE A 91 15.55 -8.04 16.45
CA PHE A 91 14.22 -7.85 17.06
C PHE A 91 13.18 -7.36 16.06
N ILE A 92 13.54 -6.45 15.16
CA ILE A 92 12.63 -5.93 14.15
C ILE A 92 12.48 -6.90 12.97
N ALA A 93 13.58 -7.49 12.50
CA ALA A 93 13.59 -8.34 11.29
C ALA A 93 12.75 -9.59 11.44
N ILE A 94 12.80 -10.29 12.58
CA ILE A 94 12.08 -11.55 12.78
C ILE A 94 10.56 -11.39 12.58
N PRO A 95 9.87 -10.49 13.29
CA PRO A 95 8.43 -10.29 13.09
C PRO A 95 8.12 -9.69 11.71
N THR A 96 8.96 -8.80 11.17
CA THR A 96 8.74 -8.22 9.83
C THR A 96 8.72 -9.32 8.77
N VAL A 97 9.73 -10.20 8.74
CA VAL A 97 9.79 -11.32 7.80
C VAL A 97 8.57 -12.23 7.95
N ARG A 98 8.17 -12.58 9.18
CA ARG A 98 6.98 -13.39 9.42
C ARG A 98 5.70 -12.74 8.91
N THR A 99 5.52 -11.44 9.15
CA THR A 99 4.35 -10.68 8.70
C THR A 99 4.32 -10.59 7.18
N THR A 100 5.45 -10.31 6.53
CA THR A 100 5.55 -10.27 5.07
C THR A 100 5.08 -11.57 4.43
N PHE A 101 5.63 -12.71 4.86
CA PHE A 101 5.21 -14.02 4.33
C PHE A 101 3.77 -14.41 4.72
N ALA A 102 3.25 -13.91 5.84
CA ALA A 102 1.85 -14.14 6.21
C ALA A 102 0.88 -13.33 5.35
N LEU A 103 1.24 -12.10 5.00
CA LEU A 103 0.43 -11.21 4.16
C LEU A 103 0.50 -11.57 2.66
N ASP A 104 1.55 -12.27 2.23
CA ASP A 104 1.68 -12.80 0.87
C ASP A 104 0.76 -14.02 0.61
N ARG A 105 -0.07 -14.40 1.57
CA ARG A 105 -0.99 -15.54 1.48
C ARG A 105 -2.42 -15.08 1.58
N LEU A 106 -3.22 -15.51 0.61
CA LEU A 106 -4.67 -15.35 0.71
C LEU A 106 -5.21 -16.17 1.91
N PRO A 107 -6.13 -15.62 2.73
CA PRO A 107 -6.76 -16.39 3.82
C PRO A 107 -7.42 -17.67 3.30
N PRO A 108 -7.06 -18.86 3.82
CA PRO A 108 -7.45 -20.16 3.23
C PRO A 108 -8.93 -20.51 3.38
N ALA A 109 -9.66 -19.82 4.23
CA ALA A 109 -11.03 -20.21 4.64
C ALA A 109 -12.16 -19.51 3.84
N GLN A 110 -11.85 -18.64 2.86
CA GLN A 110 -12.87 -17.85 2.19
C GLN A 110 -12.62 -17.80 0.68
N ASP A 111 -13.71 -17.97 -0.09
CA ASP A 111 -13.72 -17.72 -1.53
C ASP A 111 -13.59 -16.20 -1.79
N PRO A 112 -12.50 -15.71 -2.37
CA PRO A 112 -12.29 -14.28 -2.56
C PRO A 112 -13.22 -13.71 -3.64
N LEU A 113 -13.54 -12.43 -3.54
CA LEU A 113 -14.06 -11.68 -4.67
C LEU A 113 -12.88 -11.36 -5.60
N VAL A 114 -12.86 -11.94 -6.79
CA VAL A 114 -11.85 -11.60 -7.80
C VAL A 114 -12.27 -10.32 -8.52
N VAL A 115 -11.34 -9.38 -8.65
CA VAL A 115 -11.50 -8.14 -9.42
C VAL A 115 -10.27 -7.96 -10.29
N ASP A 116 -10.48 -7.99 -11.60
CA ASP A 116 -9.46 -7.69 -12.59
C ASP A 116 -9.27 -6.18 -12.68
N VAL A 117 -8.03 -5.74 -12.52
CA VAL A 117 -7.67 -4.31 -12.50
C VAL A 117 -6.69 -4.01 -13.61
N THR A 118 -7.09 -3.14 -14.52
CA THR A 118 -6.22 -2.63 -15.58
C THR A 118 -5.95 -1.15 -15.35
N SER A 119 -4.68 -0.78 -15.15
CA SER A 119 -4.28 0.61 -15.20
C SER A 119 -4.15 1.05 -16.66
N LEU A 120 -4.79 2.16 -16.99
CA LEU A 120 -4.75 2.82 -18.30
C LEU A 120 -4.09 4.20 -18.14
N ASP A 121 -3.91 4.93 -19.24
CA ASP A 121 -3.43 6.30 -19.19
C ASP A 121 -4.44 7.21 -18.51
N TRP A 122 -4.19 7.38 -17.23
CA TRP A 122 -4.71 8.16 -16.11
C TRP A 122 -6.12 7.77 -15.65
N LYS A 123 -6.50 6.48 -15.78
CA LYS A 123 -7.74 5.92 -15.25
C LYS A 123 -7.58 4.46 -14.84
N TRP A 124 -8.50 3.95 -14.06
CA TRP A 124 -8.57 2.58 -13.57
C TRP A 124 -9.79 1.87 -14.13
N LEU A 125 -9.60 0.77 -14.84
CA LEU A 125 -10.68 -0.13 -15.26
C LEU A 125 -10.74 -1.31 -14.29
N PHE A 126 -11.90 -1.49 -13.67
CA PHE A 126 -12.21 -2.62 -12.79
C PHE A 126 -13.22 -3.52 -13.47
N GLN A 127 -12.92 -4.81 -13.57
CA GLN A 127 -13.79 -5.81 -14.12
C GLN A 127 -14.07 -6.87 -13.06
N TYR A 128 -15.33 -7.30 -12.96
CA TYR A 128 -15.77 -8.30 -11.98
C TYR A 128 -16.14 -9.58 -12.73
N PRO A 129 -15.20 -10.56 -12.88
CA PRO A 129 -15.43 -11.76 -13.71
C PRO A 129 -16.67 -12.57 -13.31
N SER A 130 -16.90 -12.74 -12.00
CA SER A 130 -18.07 -13.47 -11.48
C SER A 130 -19.38 -12.76 -11.72
N ALA A 131 -19.37 -11.42 -11.83
CA ALA A 131 -20.54 -10.59 -12.05
C ALA A 131 -20.70 -10.13 -13.51
N GLN A 132 -19.67 -10.26 -14.33
CA GLN A 132 -19.64 -9.80 -15.74
C GLN A 132 -20.00 -8.32 -15.90
N ILE A 133 -19.60 -7.47 -14.93
CA ILE A 133 -19.77 -6.01 -14.96
C ILE A 133 -18.40 -5.32 -14.92
N ALA A 134 -18.33 -4.07 -15.35
CA ALA A 134 -17.12 -3.27 -15.26
C ALA A 134 -17.40 -1.85 -14.75
N THR A 135 -16.38 -1.23 -14.12
CA THR A 135 -16.46 0.16 -13.68
C THR A 135 -15.16 0.88 -13.99
N VAL A 136 -15.23 2.20 -14.18
CA VAL A 136 -14.07 3.07 -14.40
C VAL A 136 -13.96 4.04 -13.24
N ASP A 137 -12.77 4.15 -12.65
CA ASP A 137 -12.43 5.01 -11.49
C ASP A 137 -13.37 4.86 -10.27
N TYR A 138 -14.07 3.76 -10.20
CA TYR A 138 -15.01 3.41 -9.13
C TYR A 138 -14.95 1.92 -8.81
N LEU A 139 -14.82 1.59 -7.53
CA LEU A 139 -14.78 0.23 -7.04
C LEU A 139 -15.83 0.05 -5.94
N LYS A 140 -16.67 -0.96 -6.04
CA LYS A 140 -17.59 -1.34 -4.95
C LYS A 140 -17.33 -2.78 -4.52
N VAL A 141 -17.25 -3.01 -3.21
CA VAL A 141 -16.89 -4.31 -2.64
C VAL A 141 -17.72 -4.64 -1.41
N PRO A 142 -17.95 -5.93 -1.11
CA PRO A 142 -18.60 -6.35 0.12
C PRO A 142 -17.60 -6.27 1.31
N THR A 143 -18.09 -5.89 2.49
CA THR A 143 -17.31 -5.95 3.72
C THR A 143 -17.15 -7.40 4.20
N GLY A 144 -16.03 -7.67 4.89
CA GLY A 144 -15.75 -8.95 5.55
C GLY A 144 -15.35 -10.10 4.62
N ARG A 145 -15.30 -9.87 3.30
CA ARG A 145 -14.86 -10.85 2.30
C ARG A 145 -13.50 -10.45 1.75
N PRO A 146 -12.51 -11.35 1.65
CA PRO A 146 -11.26 -11.08 0.95
C PRO A 146 -11.52 -10.73 -0.51
N ILE A 147 -10.77 -9.77 -1.03
CA ILE A 147 -10.80 -9.35 -2.42
C ILE A 147 -9.43 -9.67 -3.00
N LEU A 148 -9.40 -10.44 -4.07
CA LEU A 148 -8.20 -10.69 -4.86
C LEU A 148 -8.22 -9.76 -6.07
N PHE A 149 -7.34 -8.80 -6.07
CA PHE A 149 -7.08 -7.94 -7.22
C PHE A 149 -6.06 -8.62 -8.12
N GLU A 150 -6.43 -8.83 -9.37
CA GLU A 150 -5.54 -9.29 -10.44
C GLU A 150 -5.08 -8.07 -11.24
N LEU A 151 -3.86 -7.64 -11.01
CA LEU A 151 -3.35 -6.34 -11.45
C LEU A 151 -2.54 -6.45 -12.73
N THR A 152 -2.90 -5.66 -13.74
CA THR A 152 -2.14 -5.51 -14.99
C THR A 152 -2.19 -4.06 -15.48
N ALA A 153 -1.51 -3.77 -16.59
CA ALA A 153 -1.54 -2.46 -17.24
C ALA A 153 -1.71 -2.58 -18.75
N ASN A 154 -2.39 -1.60 -19.33
CA ASN A 154 -2.35 -1.32 -20.76
C ASN A 154 -1.97 0.16 -20.94
N GLY A 155 -0.67 0.43 -20.79
CA GLY A 155 -0.08 1.76 -20.72
C GLY A 155 1.18 1.76 -19.85
N PRO A 156 1.59 2.88 -19.28
CA PRO A 156 2.75 2.96 -18.39
C PRO A 156 2.50 2.18 -17.10
N MET A 157 3.59 1.75 -16.47
CA MET A 157 3.55 1.13 -15.15
C MET A 157 2.99 2.10 -14.12
N ASN A 158 2.06 1.62 -13.30
CA ASN A 158 1.45 2.33 -12.19
C ASN A 158 1.55 1.53 -10.89
N THR A 159 1.08 2.09 -9.79
CA THR A 159 0.95 1.41 -8.50
C THR A 159 -0.50 1.50 -8.04
N PHE A 160 -1.13 0.36 -7.81
CA PHE A 160 -2.45 0.28 -7.21
C PHE A 160 -2.33 0.39 -5.69
N TRP A 161 -2.95 1.40 -5.09
CA TRP A 161 -2.83 1.66 -3.67
C TRP A 161 -4.13 2.13 -3.03
N LEU A 162 -4.51 1.43 -1.98
CA LEU A 162 -5.63 1.75 -1.07
C LEU A 162 -5.07 1.95 0.34
N PRO A 163 -4.66 3.17 0.73
CA PRO A 163 -3.86 3.45 1.94
C PRO A 163 -4.44 2.91 3.25
N GLN A 164 -5.77 2.82 3.36
CA GLN A 164 -6.45 2.35 4.58
C GLN A 164 -6.66 0.83 4.61
N LEU A 165 -6.43 0.13 3.49
CA LEU A 165 -6.62 -1.30 3.37
C LEU A 165 -5.33 -2.10 3.43
N GLY A 166 -4.24 -1.54 2.93
CA GLY A 166 -2.95 -2.20 2.92
C GLY A 166 -1.93 -1.54 2.01
N GLY A 167 -0.83 -2.25 1.79
CA GLY A 167 0.25 -1.86 0.91
C GLY A 167 -0.16 -1.69 -0.54
N MET A 168 0.82 -1.34 -1.36
CA MET A 168 0.63 -1.12 -2.79
C MET A 168 1.28 -2.25 -3.59
N GLU A 169 0.73 -2.49 -4.78
CA GLU A 169 1.30 -3.42 -5.76
C GLU A 169 1.37 -2.77 -7.14
N TYR A 170 2.34 -3.17 -7.95
CA TYR A 170 2.51 -2.64 -9.29
C TYR A 170 1.47 -3.19 -10.27
N THR A 171 1.09 -2.34 -11.23
CA THR A 171 0.41 -2.73 -12.46
C THR A 171 1.40 -2.58 -13.61
N MET A 172 1.71 -3.69 -14.30
CA MET A 172 2.72 -3.72 -15.35
C MET A 172 2.18 -4.34 -16.63
N PRO A 173 2.48 -3.77 -17.83
CA PRO A 173 2.14 -4.39 -19.08
C PRO A 173 2.75 -5.81 -19.21
N GLY A 174 1.95 -6.77 -19.67
CA GLY A 174 2.38 -8.15 -19.86
C GLY A 174 2.59 -8.97 -18.59
N ARG A 175 2.33 -8.41 -17.43
CA ARG A 175 2.37 -9.12 -16.13
C ARG A 175 1.02 -9.10 -15.45
N LEU A 176 0.71 -10.19 -14.75
CA LEU A 176 -0.43 -10.29 -13.85
C LEU A 176 0.12 -10.45 -12.45
N LEU A 177 -0.17 -9.48 -11.58
CA LEU A 177 0.30 -9.42 -10.19
C LEU A 177 -0.89 -9.50 -9.23
N PRO A 178 -0.84 -10.37 -8.22
CA PRO A 178 -1.92 -10.49 -7.24
C PRO A 178 -1.73 -9.50 -6.10
N LEU A 179 -2.83 -8.92 -5.64
CA LEU A 179 -2.90 -8.20 -4.36
C LEU A 179 -4.20 -8.59 -3.68
N TRP A 180 -4.13 -9.13 -2.46
CA TRP A 180 -5.35 -9.34 -1.70
C TRP A 180 -5.51 -8.30 -0.60
N LEU A 181 -6.72 -7.79 -0.45
CA LEU A 181 -7.11 -6.85 0.59
C LEU A 181 -8.47 -7.25 1.14
N GLN A 182 -8.82 -6.70 2.29
CA GLN A 182 -10.15 -6.88 2.89
C GLN A 182 -10.59 -5.60 3.57
N VAL A 183 -11.87 -5.30 3.49
CA VAL A 183 -12.49 -4.16 4.18
C VAL A 183 -13.41 -4.70 5.25
N ASP A 184 -13.16 -4.34 6.52
CA ASP A 184 -14.00 -4.79 7.65
C ASP A 184 -15.16 -3.84 7.94
N LYS A 185 -15.04 -2.56 7.58
CA LYS A 185 -16.02 -1.53 7.92
C LYS A 185 -16.65 -0.92 6.67
N PRO A 186 -17.98 -0.78 6.62
CA PRO A 186 -18.64 -0.03 5.56
C PRO A 186 -18.15 1.42 5.53
N GLY A 187 -18.04 2.00 4.34
CA GLY A 187 -17.60 3.38 4.15
C GLY A 187 -17.05 3.64 2.78
N GLN A 188 -16.63 4.88 2.55
CA GLN A 188 -15.97 5.31 1.33
C GLN A 188 -14.49 5.47 1.58
N TYR A 189 -13.68 4.90 0.72
CA TYR A 189 -12.23 4.90 0.79
C TYR A 189 -11.65 5.39 -0.54
N TRP A 190 -10.46 5.97 -0.48
CA TRP A 190 -9.76 6.49 -1.65
C TRP A 190 -8.63 5.56 -2.05
N GLY A 191 -8.58 5.26 -3.35
CA GLY A 191 -7.43 4.64 -3.99
C GLY A 191 -6.78 5.59 -5.00
N ARG A 192 -5.50 5.37 -5.27
CA ARG A 192 -4.71 6.20 -6.18
C ARG A 192 -3.51 5.47 -6.74
N SER A 193 -2.94 6.01 -7.82
CA SER A 193 -1.60 5.60 -8.23
C SER A 193 -0.54 6.25 -7.35
N GLY A 194 0.48 5.48 -6.98
CA GLY A 194 1.67 5.98 -6.27
C GLY A 194 2.86 6.24 -7.20
N ASN A 195 2.77 5.92 -8.50
CA ASN A 195 3.86 6.01 -9.46
C ASN A 195 3.55 7.04 -10.55
N PHE A 196 4.43 8.01 -10.75
CA PHE A 196 4.22 9.05 -11.76
C PHE A 196 4.18 8.45 -13.18
N SER A 197 3.10 8.69 -13.89
CA SER A 197 2.80 8.11 -15.22
C SER A 197 2.45 9.17 -16.28
N GLY A 198 2.80 10.45 -16.08
CA GLY A 198 2.58 11.51 -17.04
C GLY A 198 1.66 12.61 -16.54
N VAL A 199 1.19 13.45 -17.46
CA VAL A 199 0.50 14.73 -17.15
C VAL A 199 -0.82 14.56 -16.40
N GLY A 200 -1.54 13.46 -16.60
CA GLY A 200 -2.81 13.16 -15.93
C GLY A 200 -2.67 12.39 -14.61
N PHE A 201 -1.45 12.05 -14.19
CA PHE A 201 -1.19 11.26 -12.98
C PHE A 201 -1.89 11.80 -11.72
N ALA A 202 -1.91 13.12 -11.54
CA ALA A 202 -2.53 13.73 -10.36
C ALA A 202 -4.05 13.45 -10.25
N HIS A 203 -4.70 13.12 -11.35
CA HIS A 203 -6.12 12.79 -11.43
C HIS A 203 -6.40 11.29 -11.42
N MET A 204 -5.35 10.45 -11.45
CA MET A 204 -5.48 8.99 -11.44
C MET A 204 -5.83 8.47 -10.04
N GLN A 205 -7.07 8.72 -9.65
CA GLN A 205 -7.64 8.37 -8.36
C GLN A 205 -8.96 7.63 -8.60
N PHE A 206 -9.37 6.81 -7.63
CA PHE A 206 -10.65 6.13 -7.66
C PHE A 206 -11.27 6.09 -6.27
N HIS A 207 -12.59 5.88 -6.23
CA HIS A 207 -13.33 5.67 -4.98
C HIS A 207 -13.62 4.18 -4.79
N LEU A 208 -13.48 3.72 -3.56
CA LEU A 208 -13.95 2.41 -3.13
C LEU A 208 -15.10 2.59 -2.14
N ASP A 209 -16.27 2.08 -2.50
CA ASP A 209 -17.41 1.95 -1.60
C ASP A 209 -17.44 0.54 -1.01
N ALA A 210 -17.19 0.43 0.28
CA ALA A 210 -17.38 -0.82 1.02
C ALA A 210 -18.79 -0.88 1.59
N VAL A 211 -19.55 -1.89 1.23
CA VAL A 211 -20.96 -2.04 1.59
C VAL A 211 -21.25 -3.43 2.17
N SER A 212 -22.42 -3.62 2.75
CA SER A 212 -22.81 -4.97 3.19
C SER A 212 -22.90 -5.94 2.01
N PRO A 213 -22.70 -7.25 2.21
CA PRO A 213 -22.83 -8.24 1.14
C PRO A 213 -24.17 -8.19 0.39
N ALA A 214 -25.26 -7.95 1.10
CA ALA A 214 -26.59 -7.79 0.48
C ALA A 214 -26.67 -6.54 -0.41
N ALA A 215 -26.12 -5.40 0.05
CA ALA A 215 -26.07 -4.18 -0.74
C ALA A 215 -25.16 -4.30 -1.97
N PHE A 216 -24.06 -5.06 -1.86
CA PHE A 216 -23.21 -5.39 -3.00
C PHE A 216 -23.97 -6.20 -4.06
N THR A 217 -24.68 -7.25 -3.64
CA THR A 217 -25.49 -8.09 -4.56
C THR A 217 -26.57 -7.26 -5.24
N ALA A 218 -27.25 -6.40 -4.48
CA ALA A 218 -28.28 -5.50 -5.04
C ALA A 218 -27.70 -4.50 -6.05
N TRP A 219 -26.52 -3.97 -5.77
CA TRP A 219 -25.83 -3.07 -6.69
C TRP A 219 -25.44 -3.77 -8.00
N VAL A 220 -24.86 -4.98 -7.93
CA VAL A 220 -24.54 -5.78 -9.12
C VAL A 220 -25.78 -6.02 -9.98
N ALA A 221 -26.90 -6.38 -9.35
CA ALA A 221 -28.16 -6.55 -10.07
C ALA A 221 -28.65 -5.25 -10.71
N GLY A 222 -28.52 -4.11 -10.01
CA GLY A 222 -28.87 -2.80 -10.53
C GLY A 222 -28.04 -2.40 -11.76
N VAL A 223 -26.70 -2.56 -11.68
CA VAL A 223 -25.80 -2.30 -12.83
C VAL A 223 -26.15 -3.16 -14.03
N ARG A 224 -26.40 -4.47 -13.82
CA ARG A 224 -26.77 -5.38 -14.92
C ARG A 224 -28.09 -5.01 -15.63
N GLN A 225 -29.03 -4.40 -14.92
CA GLN A 225 -30.35 -4.05 -15.45
C GLN A 225 -30.41 -2.62 -16.00
N GLY A 226 -29.64 -1.69 -15.42
CA GLY A 226 -29.78 -0.26 -15.69
C GLY A 226 -28.70 0.35 -16.54
N ASP A 227 -27.47 -0.20 -16.50
CA ASP A 227 -26.34 0.39 -17.21
C ASP A 227 -26.13 -0.23 -18.61
N PRO A 228 -25.57 0.51 -19.57
CA PRO A 228 -25.26 -0.03 -20.89
C PRO A 228 -24.09 -1.02 -20.81
N PRO A 229 -23.99 -2.01 -21.72
CA PRO A 229 -22.79 -2.82 -21.86
C PRO A 229 -21.65 -1.98 -22.49
N MET A 230 -20.42 -2.18 -22.03
CA MET A 230 -19.24 -1.62 -22.69
C MET A 230 -19.09 -2.25 -24.09
N THR A 231 -19.12 -1.41 -25.11
CA THR A 231 -18.84 -1.87 -26.48
C THR A 231 -17.32 -1.98 -26.74
N ALA A 232 -16.93 -2.64 -27.82
CA ALA A 232 -15.54 -2.65 -28.26
C ALA A 232 -15.03 -1.22 -28.57
N ALA A 233 -15.90 -0.33 -29.05
CA ALA A 233 -15.56 1.07 -29.31
C ALA A 233 -15.32 1.85 -28.03
N ASP A 234 -16.13 1.65 -26.99
CA ASP A 234 -15.94 2.26 -25.67
C ASP A 234 -14.61 1.81 -25.06
N TYR A 235 -14.31 0.51 -25.10
CA TYR A 235 -13.04 -0.02 -24.63
C TYR A 235 -11.85 0.61 -25.39
N GLN A 236 -11.91 0.70 -26.72
CA GLN A 236 -10.87 1.38 -27.51
C GLN A 236 -10.77 2.88 -27.18
N GLY A 237 -11.88 3.51 -26.79
CA GLY A 237 -11.92 4.87 -26.28
C GLY A 237 -11.16 5.01 -24.96
N LEU A 238 -11.34 4.05 -24.03
CA LEU A 238 -10.65 4.02 -22.74
C LEU A 238 -9.13 3.83 -22.87
N LEU A 239 -8.65 3.18 -23.93
CA LEU A 239 -7.21 3.02 -24.19
C LEU A 239 -6.50 4.33 -24.57
N LYS A 240 -7.24 5.35 -24.96
CA LYS A 240 -6.64 6.66 -25.29
C LYS A 240 -6.28 7.43 -24.03
N PRO A 241 -5.11 8.10 -23.98
CA PRO A 241 -4.73 8.94 -22.86
C PRO A 241 -5.77 10.04 -22.58
N ALA A 242 -6.46 9.94 -21.45
CA ALA A 242 -7.45 10.90 -20.99
C ALA A 242 -7.78 10.70 -19.50
N VAL A 243 -8.14 11.77 -18.83
CA VAL A 243 -8.85 11.72 -17.54
C VAL A 243 -10.35 11.61 -17.86
N VAL A 244 -11.02 10.61 -17.28
CA VAL A 244 -12.45 10.36 -17.48
C VAL A 244 -13.20 10.48 -16.15
N GLY A 245 -14.53 10.49 -16.22
CA GLY A 245 -15.35 10.38 -15.00
C GLY A 245 -15.62 8.93 -14.62
N VAL A 246 -16.38 8.76 -13.53
CA VAL A 246 -16.85 7.44 -13.11
C VAL A 246 -17.86 6.91 -14.13
N GLU A 247 -17.63 5.69 -14.60
CA GLU A 247 -18.50 4.99 -15.53
C GLU A 247 -18.81 3.58 -15.00
N THR A 248 -20.00 3.07 -15.30
CA THR A 248 -20.44 1.71 -14.97
C THR A 248 -21.00 1.01 -16.19
N TYR A 249 -20.72 -0.29 -16.31
CA TYR A 249 -21.10 -1.09 -17.46
C TYR A 249 -21.67 -2.44 -17.05
N SER A 250 -22.81 -2.81 -17.63
CA SER A 250 -23.50 -4.10 -17.38
C SER A 250 -22.79 -5.31 -18.00
N GLY A 251 -21.74 -5.08 -18.78
CA GLY A 251 -20.91 -6.10 -19.42
C GLY A 251 -19.68 -5.47 -20.05
N TYR A 252 -18.75 -6.30 -20.50
CA TYR A 252 -17.53 -5.86 -21.19
C TYR A 252 -17.11 -6.85 -22.29
N PRO A 253 -16.38 -6.40 -23.33
CA PRO A 253 -15.98 -7.27 -24.42
C PRO A 253 -15.01 -8.38 -23.95
N ALA A 254 -15.14 -9.57 -24.53
CA ALA A 254 -14.15 -10.62 -24.34
C ALA A 254 -12.77 -10.13 -24.80
N GLY A 255 -11.72 -10.42 -24.02
CA GLY A 255 -10.37 -9.96 -24.29
C GLY A 255 -10.07 -8.50 -23.90
N SER A 256 -10.98 -7.80 -23.22
CA SER A 256 -10.73 -6.46 -22.67
C SER A 256 -9.80 -6.47 -21.45
N PHE A 257 -9.63 -7.61 -20.80
CA PHE A 257 -8.56 -7.79 -19.81
C PHE A 257 -7.28 -8.25 -20.55
N PRO A 258 -6.17 -7.52 -20.42
CA PRO A 258 -4.95 -7.83 -21.15
C PRO A 258 -4.38 -9.21 -20.80
N THR A 259 -4.06 -9.99 -21.83
CA THR A 259 -3.39 -11.29 -21.64
C THR A 259 -1.98 -11.06 -21.11
N ALA A 260 -1.68 -11.60 -19.94
CA ALA A 260 -0.34 -11.56 -19.38
C ALA A 260 0.55 -12.66 -19.98
N THR A 261 1.77 -12.32 -20.32
CA THR A 261 2.81 -13.31 -20.70
C THR A 261 3.41 -13.98 -19.46
N HIS A 262 3.35 -13.28 -18.30
CA HIS A 262 3.80 -13.78 -17.01
C HIS A 262 2.69 -13.59 -15.98
N GLY A 263 2.06 -14.68 -15.60
CA GLY A 263 1.01 -14.71 -14.58
C GLY A 263 1.46 -15.43 -13.33
N PHE A 264 0.54 -15.59 -12.40
CA PHE A 264 0.69 -16.41 -11.20
C PHE A 264 -0.35 -17.53 -11.19
N THR A 265 -0.11 -18.53 -10.36
CA THR A 265 -1.11 -19.53 -9.98
C THR A 265 -1.32 -19.49 -8.49
N LEU A 266 -2.55 -19.71 -8.06
CA LEU A 266 -2.91 -19.78 -6.64
C LEU A 266 -2.98 -21.26 -6.23
N ALA A 267 -2.02 -21.71 -5.41
CA ALA A 267 -1.99 -23.06 -4.89
C ALA A 267 -1.91 -23.03 -3.36
N GLY A 268 -2.94 -23.58 -2.69
CA GLY A 268 -3.01 -23.61 -1.22
C GLY A 268 -2.97 -22.21 -0.57
N GLY A 269 -3.52 -21.21 -1.23
CA GLY A 269 -3.51 -19.80 -0.77
C GLY A 269 -2.22 -19.04 -1.03
N MET A 270 -1.19 -19.66 -1.62
CA MET A 270 0.06 -19.00 -2.01
C MET A 270 0.09 -18.68 -3.50
N TYR A 271 0.67 -17.52 -3.83
CA TYR A 271 0.95 -17.14 -5.19
C TYR A 271 2.26 -17.79 -5.66
N THR A 272 2.20 -18.54 -6.74
CA THR A 272 3.36 -19.13 -7.37
C THR A 272 3.52 -18.59 -8.78
N TYR A 273 4.70 -18.08 -9.08
CA TYR A 273 5.05 -17.58 -10.41
C TYR A 273 5.80 -18.69 -11.17
N PRO A 274 5.43 -18.96 -12.44
CA PRO A 274 6.23 -19.87 -13.25
C PRO A 274 7.65 -19.29 -13.41
N PRO A 275 8.69 -20.13 -13.50
CA PRO A 275 10.05 -19.67 -13.73
C PRO A 275 10.09 -18.85 -15.02
N SER A 276 10.78 -17.70 -14.97
CA SER A 276 11.04 -16.87 -16.14
C SER A 276 11.84 -17.70 -17.14
N SER A 277 11.27 -17.98 -18.30
CA SER A 277 11.94 -18.61 -19.44
C SER A 277 13.01 -17.70 -20.03
#